data_0c52462a230479f7a95ba581edbc918a
#
_entry.id   0c52462a230479f7a95ba581edbc918a
#
_cell.length_a   1.000
_cell.length_b   1.000
_cell.length_c   1.000
_cell.angle_alpha   90.00
_cell.angle_beta   90.00
_cell.angle_gamma   90.00
#
_symmetry.space_group_name_H-M   'P 1'
#
loop_
_entity.id
_entity.type
_entity.pdbx_description
1 polymer ?
#
loop_
_entity_poly.entity_id
_entity_poly.type
_entity_poly.pdbx_seq_one_letter_code
_entity_poly.pdbx_strand_id
1 'polypeptide(L)'
;MKGKNGILLLLLAALVLGPILWQITPRAMVTPEEVEQTAELQLGEGDPWLARELTLTDPEEIRETLEPFTQKRFRRGMPGGGNLGGVWLALYREDGSWITNLQLDVTARCKRARDNYHPAGDTEDLEAFYQALCARLEAAE
;
A
#
# COMPACT_ATOMS: atom_id res chain seq x y z
N MET A 1 41.48 10.93 21.83
CA MET A 1 40.85 9.62 22.04
C MET A 1 39.36 9.69 22.38
N LYS A 2 38.89 10.73 23.05
CA LYS A 2 37.44 10.89 23.35
C LYS A 2 36.54 11.03 22.11
N GLY A 3 37.02 11.53 20.96
CA GLY A 3 36.23 11.69 19.75
C GLY A 3 35.93 10.39 19.00
N LYS A 4 36.82 9.42 19.03
CA LYS A 4 36.64 8.14 18.30
C LYS A 4 35.56 7.26 18.94
N ASN A 5 35.49 7.27 20.27
CA ASN A 5 34.46 6.51 21.00
C ASN A 5 33.07 7.13 20.85
N GLY A 6 33.00 8.47 20.73
CA GLY A 6 31.74 9.17 20.47
C GLY A 6 31.18 8.87 19.07
N ILE A 7 32.04 8.83 18.06
CA ILE A 7 31.65 8.49 16.69
C ILE A 7 31.17 7.03 16.62
N LEU A 8 31.87 6.12 17.27
CA LEU A 8 31.49 4.69 17.31
C LEU A 8 30.14 4.50 17.99
N LEU A 9 29.89 5.20 19.10
CA LEU A 9 28.60 5.17 19.79
C LEU A 9 27.46 5.71 18.94
N LEU A 10 27.70 6.81 18.19
CA LEU A 10 26.72 7.37 17.26
C LEU A 10 26.40 6.39 16.11
N LEU A 11 27.40 5.71 15.57
CA LEU A 11 27.21 4.72 14.51
C LEU A 11 26.43 3.50 15.02
N LEU A 12 26.73 3.02 16.22
CA LEU A 12 25.99 1.93 16.85
C LEU A 12 24.54 2.33 17.16
N ALA A 13 24.33 3.53 17.67
CA ALA A 13 22.99 4.08 17.90
C ALA A 13 22.20 4.20 16.58
N ALA A 14 22.82 4.66 15.50
CA ALA A 14 22.19 4.73 14.19
C ALA A 14 21.85 3.34 13.64
N LEU A 15 22.70 2.36 13.83
CA LEU A 15 22.47 0.97 13.41
C LEU A 15 21.28 0.32 14.13
N VAL A 16 21.05 0.67 15.40
CA VAL A 16 19.94 0.12 16.21
C VAL A 16 18.67 0.95 16.01
N LEU A 17 18.77 2.26 16.06
CA LEU A 17 17.63 3.17 15.98
C LEU A 17 17.09 3.32 14.55
N GLY A 18 17.94 3.24 13.54
CA GLY A 18 17.55 3.37 12.15
C GLY A 18 16.48 2.35 11.73
N PRO A 19 16.68 1.05 11.92
CA PRO A 19 15.66 0.04 11.63
C PRO A 19 14.39 0.21 12.44
N ILE A 20 14.50 0.58 13.72
CA ILE A 20 13.34 0.83 14.60
C ILE A 20 12.53 2.01 14.07
N LEU A 21 13.18 3.15 13.79
CA LEU A 21 12.54 4.34 13.23
C LEU A 21 11.91 4.04 11.87
N TRP A 22 12.58 3.24 11.05
CA TRP A 22 12.05 2.83 9.76
C TRP A 22 10.77 2.00 9.90
N GLN A 23 10.69 1.13 10.91
CA GLN A 23 9.49 0.33 11.18
C GLN A 23 8.31 1.14 11.71
N ILE A 24 8.57 2.11 12.60
CA ILE A 24 7.51 2.88 13.26
C ILE A 24 7.09 4.14 12.50
N THR A 25 7.89 4.59 11.53
CA THR A 25 7.58 5.80 10.75
C THR A 25 6.43 5.52 9.78
N PRO A 26 5.32 6.26 9.85
CA PRO A 26 4.21 6.12 8.91
C PRO A 26 4.64 6.47 7.49
N ARG A 27 4.11 5.75 6.52
CA ARG A 27 4.41 5.95 5.10
C ARG A 27 3.17 5.78 4.23
N ALA A 28 3.21 6.36 3.04
CA ALA A 28 2.22 6.09 2.02
C ALA A 28 2.40 4.67 1.43
N MET A 29 1.32 4.05 1.01
CA MET A 29 1.38 2.73 0.37
C MET A 29 1.83 2.80 -1.08
N VAL A 30 1.60 3.93 -1.74
CA VAL A 30 2.01 4.19 -3.12
C VAL A 30 2.64 5.57 -3.16
N THR A 31 3.76 5.70 -3.85
CA THR A 31 4.41 7.00 -4.06
C THR A 31 3.80 7.72 -5.27
N PRO A 32 3.85 9.07 -5.33
CA PRO A 32 3.42 9.80 -6.51
C PRO A 32 4.12 9.36 -7.80
N GLU A 33 5.39 9.00 -7.71
CA GLU A 33 6.16 8.48 -8.85
C GLU A 33 5.60 7.14 -9.34
N GLU A 34 5.24 6.24 -8.44
CA GLU A 34 4.61 4.95 -8.80
C GLU A 34 3.25 5.17 -9.47
N VAL A 35 2.47 6.17 -9.04
CA VAL A 35 1.21 6.53 -9.68
C VAL A 35 1.45 6.99 -11.12
N GLU A 36 2.43 7.86 -11.34
CA GLU A 36 2.78 8.35 -12.68
C GLU A 36 3.28 7.23 -13.60
N GLN A 37 3.97 6.24 -13.06
CA GLN A 37 4.47 5.08 -13.80
C GLN A 37 3.38 4.04 -14.10
N THR A 38 2.23 4.12 -13.44
CA THR A 38 1.15 3.15 -13.63
C THR A 38 0.37 3.46 -14.90
N ALA A 39 0.49 2.60 -15.89
CA ALA A 39 -0.26 2.67 -17.14
C ALA A 39 -1.52 1.79 -17.12
N GLU A 40 -1.51 0.74 -16.30
CA GLU A 40 -2.64 -0.16 -16.12
C GLU A 40 -2.81 -0.49 -14.63
N LEU A 41 -4.02 -0.35 -14.14
CA LEU A 41 -4.41 -0.72 -12.80
C LEU A 41 -5.49 -1.80 -12.87
N GLN A 42 -5.18 -2.97 -12.36
CA GLN A 42 -6.14 -4.06 -12.21
C GLN A 42 -6.66 -4.08 -10.79
N LEU A 43 -7.98 -4.19 -10.66
CA LEU A 43 -8.68 -4.32 -9.38
C LEU A 43 -9.49 -5.59 -9.38
N GLY A 44 -9.54 -6.25 -8.25
CA GLY A 44 -10.37 -7.45 -8.07
C GLY A 44 -10.81 -7.63 -6.64
N GLU A 45 -11.84 -8.42 -6.43
CA GLU A 45 -12.40 -8.73 -5.13
C GLU A 45 -12.48 -10.24 -4.92
N GLY A 46 -12.10 -10.68 -3.72
CA GLY A 46 -12.40 -11.99 -3.19
C GLY A 46 -11.54 -13.14 -3.70
N ASP A 47 -12.13 -14.30 -3.73
CA ASP A 47 -11.53 -15.54 -4.18
C ASP A 47 -11.23 -15.48 -5.69
N PRO A 48 -10.05 -15.92 -6.15
CA PRO A 48 -9.71 -15.99 -7.56
C PRO A 48 -10.74 -16.73 -8.45
N TRP A 49 -11.50 -17.61 -7.87
CA TRP A 49 -12.55 -18.37 -8.56
C TRP A 49 -13.88 -17.62 -8.72
N LEU A 50 -14.07 -16.57 -7.92
CA LEU A 50 -15.26 -15.72 -7.92
C LEU A 50 -14.91 -14.25 -8.10
N ALA A 51 -13.67 -13.97 -8.48
CA ALA A 51 -13.13 -12.62 -8.55
C ALA A 51 -13.87 -11.78 -9.59
N ARG A 52 -14.41 -10.67 -9.14
CA ARG A 52 -14.80 -9.56 -10.01
C ARG A 52 -13.54 -8.78 -10.33
N GLU A 53 -13.32 -8.53 -11.61
CA GLU A 53 -12.12 -7.83 -12.06
C GLU A 53 -12.49 -6.61 -12.88
N LEU A 54 -11.75 -5.55 -12.69
CA LEU A 54 -11.83 -4.31 -13.44
C LEU A 54 -10.43 -3.85 -13.82
N THR A 55 -10.24 -3.47 -15.06
CA THR A 55 -8.96 -2.92 -15.54
C THR A 55 -9.14 -1.46 -15.91
N LEU A 56 -8.33 -0.59 -15.31
CA LEU A 56 -8.29 0.84 -15.58
C LEU A 56 -7.04 1.18 -16.39
N THR A 57 -7.22 1.95 -17.46
CA THR A 57 -6.13 2.43 -18.32
C THR A 57 -6.14 3.94 -18.47
N ASP A 58 -7.20 4.61 -18.05
CA ASP A 58 -7.26 6.08 -18.03
C ASP A 58 -6.37 6.61 -16.90
N PRO A 59 -5.39 7.50 -17.20
CA PRO A 59 -4.46 8.00 -16.21
C PRO A 59 -5.13 8.78 -15.07
N GLU A 60 -6.24 9.46 -15.36
CA GLU A 60 -6.99 10.24 -14.37
C GLU A 60 -7.73 9.30 -13.40
N GLU A 61 -8.42 8.30 -13.92
CA GLU A 61 -9.08 7.28 -13.10
C GLU A 61 -8.11 6.50 -12.23
N ILE A 62 -6.93 6.17 -12.78
CA ILE A 62 -5.85 5.51 -12.03
C ILE A 62 -5.39 6.40 -10.88
N ARG A 63 -5.13 7.68 -11.15
CA ARG A 63 -4.70 8.65 -10.14
C ARG A 63 -5.73 8.80 -9.03
N GLU A 64 -6.99 9.02 -9.39
CA GLU A 64 -8.08 9.14 -8.42
C GLU A 64 -8.24 7.88 -7.56
N THR A 65 -8.14 6.72 -8.18
CA THR A 65 -8.25 5.43 -7.48
C THR A 65 -7.08 5.19 -6.52
N LEU A 66 -5.87 5.65 -6.84
CA LEU A 66 -4.68 5.47 -6.01
C LEU A 66 -4.46 6.60 -5.00
N GLU A 67 -5.20 7.71 -5.10
CA GLU A 67 -5.01 8.88 -4.24
C GLU A 67 -5.05 8.57 -2.74
N PRO A 68 -6.00 7.78 -2.21
CA PRO A 68 -6.01 7.45 -0.79
C PRO A 68 -4.74 6.73 -0.33
N PHE A 69 -4.14 5.90 -1.18
CA PHE A 69 -2.90 5.20 -0.86
C PHE A 69 -1.65 6.11 -0.91
N THR A 70 -1.74 7.26 -1.57
CA THR A 70 -0.67 8.26 -1.60
C THR A 70 -0.79 9.28 -0.47
N GLN A 71 -2.01 9.61 -0.06
CA GLN A 71 -2.28 10.65 0.93
C GLN A 71 -2.33 10.12 2.36
N LYS A 72 -2.90 8.94 2.57
CA LYS A 72 -2.98 8.32 3.89
C LYS A 72 -1.64 7.73 4.31
N ARG A 73 -1.38 7.76 5.61
CA ARG A 73 -0.18 7.18 6.21
C ARG A 73 -0.52 5.87 6.88
N PHE A 74 0.36 4.91 6.71
CA PHE A 74 0.24 3.57 7.25
C PHE A 74 1.48 3.21 8.05
N ARG A 75 1.29 2.47 9.13
CA ARG A 75 2.35 1.89 9.93
C ARG A 75 2.50 0.42 9.60
N ARG A 76 3.73 -0.04 9.58
CA ARG A 76 4.01 -1.46 9.39
C ARG A 76 3.40 -2.27 10.53
N GLY A 77 2.62 -3.27 10.19
CA GLY A 77 2.06 -4.24 11.12
C GLY A 77 3.02 -5.38 11.42
N MET A 78 2.56 -6.33 12.21
CA MET A 78 3.30 -7.57 12.46
C MET A 78 3.49 -8.34 11.16
N PRO A 79 4.69 -8.91 10.90
CA PRO A 79 4.86 -9.83 9.79
C PRO A 79 3.95 -11.04 10.04
N GLY A 80 3.04 -11.26 9.13
CA GLY A 80 2.10 -12.36 9.19
C GLY A 80 1.69 -12.74 7.78
N GLY A 81 1.89 -13.99 7.42
CA GLY A 81 1.42 -14.53 6.17
C GLY A 81 -0.11 -14.59 6.16
N GLY A 82 -0.69 -14.44 5.03
CA GLY A 82 -2.09 -14.64 4.80
C GLY A 82 -2.67 -13.61 3.87
N ASN A 83 -3.67 -14.03 3.15
CA ASN A 83 -4.50 -13.17 2.34
C ASN A 83 -5.43 -12.39 3.28
N LEU A 84 -5.41 -11.06 3.20
CA LEU A 84 -6.33 -10.24 3.99
C LEU A 84 -7.78 -10.37 3.50
N GLY A 85 -7.99 -10.92 2.30
CA GLY A 85 -9.28 -10.80 1.63
C GLY A 85 -9.52 -9.36 1.15
N GLY A 86 -10.76 -9.02 0.85
CA GLY A 86 -11.13 -7.68 0.39
C GLY A 86 -10.75 -7.41 -1.06
N VAL A 87 -10.37 -6.17 -1.34
CA VAL A 87 -10.02 -5.72 -2.70
C VAL A 87 -8.51 -5.75 -2.89
N TRP A 88 -8.07 -6.35 -3.98
CA TRP A 88 -6.68 -6.31 -4.42
C TRP A 88 -6.53 -5.36 -5.61
N LEU A 89 -5.35 -4.74 -5.69
CA LEU A 89 -4.96 -3.85 -6.76
C LEU A 89 -3.57 -4.27 -7.25
N ALA A 90 -3.40 -4.35 -8.57
CA ALA A 90 -2.11 -4.64 -9.18
C ALA A 90 -1.75 -3.52 -10.17
N LEU A 91 -0.58 -2.94 -10.01
CA LEU A 91 -0.08 -1.79 -10.77
C LEU A 91 0.95 -2.26 -11.79
N TYR A 92 0.75 -1.87 -13.05
CA TYR A 92 1.63 -2.22 -14.16
C TYR A 92 2.09 -0.98 -14.92
N ARG A 93 3.33 -1.03 -15.42
CA ARG A 93 3.89 -0.02 -16.32
C ARG A 93 3.40 -0.22 -17.76
N GLU A 94 3.68 0.76 -18.60
CA GLU A 94 3.34 0.72 -20.03
C GLU A 94 3.94 -0.49 -20.77
N ASP A 95 5.12 -0.93 -20.37
CA ASP A 95 5.77 -2.13 -20.92
C ASP A 95 5.19 -3.46 -20.39
N GLY A 96 4.17 -3.40 -19.54
CA GLY A 96 3.55 -4.56 -18.90
C GLY A 96 4.29 -5.08 -17.66
N SER A 97 5.40 -4.44 -17.27
CA SER A 97 6.14 -4.84 -16.07
C SER A 97 5.37 -4.47 -14.81
N TRP A 98 5.43 -5.34 -13.83
CA TRP A 98 4.77 -5.16 -12.54
C TRP A 98 5.49 -4.11 -11.67
N ILE A 99 4.72 -3.23 -11.04
CA ILE A 99 5.21 -2.25 -10.05
C ILE A 99 5.06 -2.81 -8.65
N THR A 100 3.82 -3.04 -8.23
CA THR A 100 3.47 -3.60 -6.94
C THR A 100 2.01 -4.08 -6.92
N ASN A 101 1.64 -4.77 -5.86
CA ASN A 101 0.25 -5.08 -5.55
C ASN A 101 -0.10 -4.61 -4.15
N LEU A 102 -1.37 -4.28 -3.98
CA LEU A 102 -1.97 -3.86 -2.72
C LEU A 102 -3.19 -4.73 -2.44
N GLN A 103 -3.50 -4.88 -1.17
CA GLN A 103 -4.78 -5.43 -0.71
C GLN A 103 -5.33 -4.51 0.37
N LEU A 104 -6.62 -4.23 0.30
CA LEU A 104 -7.32 -3.42 1.29
C LEU A 104 -8.52 -4.22 1.81
N ASP A 105 -8.61 -4.38 3.12
CA ASP A 105 -9.74 -5.06 3.74
C ASP A 105 -10.80 -4.09 4.28
N VAL A 106 -11.92 -4.63 4.73
CA VAL A 106 -13.04 -3.88 5.28
C VAL A 106 -12.66 -3.06 6.53
N THR A 107 -11.61 -3.44 7.23
CA THR A 107 -11.10 -2.74 8.42
C THR A 107 -9.98 -1.74 8.09
N ALA A 108 -9.81 -1.39 6.83
CA ALA A 108 -8.78 -0.51 6.32
C ALA A 108 -7.33 -0.99 6.54
N ARG A 109 -7.13 -2.26 6.86
CA ARG A 109 -5.79 -2.84 6.82
C ARG A 109 -5.34 -2.98 5.38
N CYS A 110 -4.10 -2.65 5.14
CA CYS A 110 -3.51 -2.71 3.80
C CYS A 110 -2.32 -3.67 3.79
N LYS A 111 -2.20 -4.40 2.70
CA LYS A 111 -1.02 -5.21 2.42
C LYS A 111 -0.36 -4.68 1.15
N ARG A 112 0.94 -4.45 1.20
CA ARG A 112 1.75 -4.16 0.02
C ARG A 112 2.77 -5.27 -0.18
N ALA A 113 2.70 -5.95 -1.31
CA ALA A 113 3.49 -7.13 -1.60
C ALA A 113 3.31 -8.19 -0.48
N ARG A 114 4.31 -8.37 0.38
CA ARG A 114 4.27 -9.34 1.49
C ARG A 114 4.10 -8.68 2.87
N ASP A 115 4.14 -7.37 2.92
CA ASP A 115 4.13 -6.62 4.18
C ASP A 115 2.73 -6.15 4.54
N ASN A 116 2.36 -6.32 5.81
CA ASN A 116 1.10 -5.84 6.35
C ASN A 116 1.26 -4.45 6.95
N TYR A 117 0.25 -3.62 6.77
CA TYR A 117 0.19 -2.25 7.26
C TYR A 117 -1.19 -1.97 7.83
N HIS A 118 -1.25 -1.04 8.77
CA HIS A 118 -2.50 -0.51 9.30
C HIS A 118 -2.45 1.02 9.28
N PRO A 119 -3.61 1.69 9.19
CA PRO A 119 -3.67 3.14 9.18
C PRO A 119 -3.04 3.74 10.43
N ALA A 120 -2.30 4.84 10.25
CA ALA A 120 -1.67 5.57 11.34
C ALA A 120 -2.61 6.56 12.05
N GLY A 121 -3.86 6.67 11.61
CA GLY A 121 -4.86 7.59 12.15
C GLY A 121 -6.27 7.07 11.92
N ASP A 122 -7.21 7.99 11.68
CA ASP A 122 -8.60 7.67 11.42
C ASP A 122 -8.77 6.78 10.18
N THR A 123 -9.63 5.77 10.29
CA THR A 123 -9.91 4.77 9.26
C THR A 123 -11.20 5.05 8.48
N GLU A 124 -12.03 5.97 8.92
CA GLU A 124 -13.37 6.21 8.36
C GLU A 124 -13.33 6.46 6.85
N ASP A 125 -12.42 7.31 6.38
CA ASP A 125 -12.25 7.61 4.96
C ASP A 125 -11.83 6.37 4.15
N LEU A 126 -10.97 5.53 4.72
CA LEU A 126 -10.49 4.31 4.07
C LEU A 126 -11.56 3.22 4.02
N GLU A 127 -12.39 3.12 5.04
CA GLU A 127 -13.55 2.21 5.06
C GLU A 127 -14.57 2.63 4.00
N ALA A 128 -14.86 3.92 3.88
CA ALA A 128 -15.71 4.47 2.83
C ALA A 128 -15.11 4.23 1.44
N PHE A 129 -13.81 4.40 1.29
CA PHE A 129 -13.08 4.12 0.06
C PHE A 129 -13.16 2.63 -0.32
N TYR A 130 -12.99 1.73 0.64
CA TYR A 130 -13.17 0.30 0.42
C TYR A 130 -14.57 -0.03 -0.11
N GLN A 131 -15.61 0.53 0.50
CA GLN A 131 -16.98 0.34 0.04
C GLN A 131 -17.21 0.88 -1.39
N ALA A 132 -16.58 2.02 -1.70
CA ALA A 132 -16.65 2.61 -3.04
C ALA A 132 -15.96 1.70 -4.09
N LEU A 133 -14.83 1.09 -3.76
CA LEU A 133 -14.17 0.11 -4.64
C LEU A 133 -15.03 -1.13 -4.87
N CYS A 134 -15.64 -1.67 -3.83
CA CYS A 134 -16.55 -2.82 -3.94
C CYS A 134 -17.75 -2.48 -4.84
N ALA A 135 -18.38 -1.32 -4.65
CA ALA A 135 -19.49 -0.86 -5.47
C ALA A 135 -19.09 -0.70 -6.96
N ARG A 136 -17.88 -0.21 -7.21
CA ARG A 136 -17.35 -0.06 -8.56
C ARG A 136 -17.12 -1.40 -9.25
N LEU A 137 -16.61 -2.40 -8.52
CA LEU A 137 -16.44 -3.75 -9.02
C LEU A 137 -17.78 -4.43 -9.31
N GLU A 138 -18.80 -4.20 -8.48
CA GLU A 138 -20.16 -4.68 -8.72
C GLU A 138 -20.77 -4.08 -9.99
N ALA A 139 -20.56 -2.79 -10.23
CA ALA A 139 -21.06 -2.10 -11.40
C ALA A 139 -20.38 -2.51 -12.71
N ALA A 140 -19.18 -3.11 -12.65
CA ALA A 140 -18.43 -3.55 -13.81
C ALA A 140 -18.86 -4.92 -14.37
N GLU A 141 -19.78 -5.61 -13.72
CA GLU A 141 -20.37 -6.89 -14.20
C GLU A 141 -21.23 -6.74 -15.46
#